data_dc54a3f07425d1b21506a83bd8744b06
#
_entry.id   dc54a3f07425d1b21506a83bd8744b06
#
_cell.length_a   1.000
_cell.length_b   1.000
_cell.length_c   1.000
_cell.angle_alpha   90.00
_cell.angle_beta   90.00
_cell.angle_gamma   90.00
#
_symmetry.space_group_name_H-M   'P 1'
#
loop_
_entity.id
_entity.type
_entity.pdbx_description
1 polymer ?
#
loop_
_entity_poly.entity_id
_entity_poly.type
_entity_poly.pdbx_seq_one_letter_code
_entity_poly.pdbx_strand_id
1 'polypeptide(L)'
;DWNEAAIEADLKFYEERGAFNIYTGYRQHNYHFVIYGAMFLGQFEPAMRAVHGMAETTPEEMLRMKSPPMADYFESYLSFGPHVLVRFGRWREATQLELPDDPDLYCTKVAHVHYARAIGHAALGEVDAALAEEALYNAAIERVPESRTLHNNTVVDLLAIGSETVSYTHLRAHETILD
;
A
#
# COMPACT_ATOMS: atom_id res chain seq x y z
N ASP A 1 -11.98 19.03 -2.17
CA ASP A 1 -11.47 19.23 -3.54
C ASP A 1 -12.31 18.45 -4.57
N TRP A 2 -11.92 18.44 -5.85
CA TRP A 2 -12.71 17.77 -6.91
C TRP A 2 -12.72 16.23 -6.74
N ASN A 3 -11.66 15.63 -6.24
CA ASN A 3 -11.60 14.18 -6.02
C ASN A 3 -12.49 13.77 -4.83
N GLU A 4 -12.56 14.56 -3.77
CA GLU A 4 -13.49 14.32 -2.66
C GLU A 4 -14.94 14.43 -3.12
N ALA A 5 -15.29 15.43 -3.92
CA ALA A 5 -16.63 15.56 -4.50
C ALA A 5 -16.97 14.40 -5.44
N ALA A 6 -15.99 13.89 -6.20
CA ALA A 6 -16.16 12.70 -7.03
C ALA A 6 -16.38 11.44 -6.18
N ILE A 7 -15.63 11.27 -5.09
CA ILE A 7 -15.82 10.15 -4.15
C ILE A 7 -17.23 10.19 -3.54
N GLU A 8 -17.73 11.37 -3.12
CA GLU A 8 -19.11 11.52 -2.60
C GLU A 8 -20.15 11.10 -3.65
N ALA A 9 -19.96 11.48 -4.91
CA ALA A 9 -20.85 11.07 -6.00
C ALA A 9 -20.80 9.56 -6.25
N ASP A 10 -19.58 8.99 -6.25
CA ASP A 10 -19.37 7.55 -6.45
C ASP A 10 -19.95 6.73 -5.28
N LEU A 11 -19.90 7.23 -4.05
CA LEU A 11 -20.49 6.57 -2.88
C LEU A 11 -22.02 6.50 -2.95
N LYS A 12 -22.69 7.55 -3.46
CA LYS A 12 -24.14 7.50 -3.70
C LYS A 12 -24.48 6.43 -4.73
N PHE A 13 -23.70 6.32 -5.79
CA PHE A 13 -23.88 5.27 -6.79
C PHE A 13 -23.59 3.88 -6.23
N TYR A 14 -22.58 3.77 -5.35
CA TYR A 14 -22.25 2.55 -4.62
C TYR A 14 -23.43 2.07 -3.75
N GLU A 15 -24.08 2.97 -3.00
CA GLU A 15 -25.25 2.66 -2.18
C GLU A 15 -26.41 2.13 -3.02
N GLU A 16 -26.64 2.68 -4.20
CA GLU A 16 -27.74 2.30 -5.10
C GLU A 16 -27.48 1.01 -5.89
N ARG A 17 -26.23 0.77 -6.32
CA ARG A 17 -25.85 -0.27 -7.29
C ARG A 17 -24.93 -1.35 -6.76
N GLY A 18 -24.45 -1.21 -5.52
CA GLY A 18 -23.54 -2.12 -4.89
C GLY A 18 -22.06 -1.80 -5.16
N ALA A 19 -21.21 -2.51 -4.44
CA ALA A 19 -19.77 -2.26 -4.40
C ALA A 19 -19.05 -2.50 -5.72
N PHE A 20 -19.47 -3.53 -6.46
CA PHE A 20 -18.88 -3.88 -7.74
C PHE A 20 -19.77 -3.36 -8.89
N ASN A 21 -19.33 -2.30 -9.50
CA ASN A 21 -19.99 -1.65 -10.63
C ASN A 21 -18.96 -1.00 -11.57
N ILE A 22 -19.41 -0.42 -12.68
CA ILE A 22 -18.53 0.19 -13.69
C ILE A 22 -17.66 1.33 -13.14
N TYR A 23 -18.09 2.00 -12.05
CA TYR A 23 -17.36 3.10 -11.44
C TYR A 23 -16.37 2.67 -10.36
N THR A 24 -16.26 1.38 -10.03
CA THR A 24 -15.32 0.89 -9.00
C THR A 24 -13.89 1.35 -9.28
N GLY A 25 -13.41 1.22 -10.52
CA GLY A 25 -12.07 1.67 -10.89
C GLY A 25 -11.88 3.19 -10.76
N TYR A 26 -12.88 3.99 -11.10
CA TYR A 26 -12.84 5.45 -10.94
C TYR A 26 -12.83 5.85 -9.46
N ARG A 27 -13.60 5.18 -8.61
CA ARG A 27 -13.61 5.41 -7.16
C ARG A 27 -12.23 5.12 -6.56
N GLN A 28 -11.60 3.99 -6.90
CA GLN A 28 -10.24 3.67 -6.46
C GLN A 28 -9.23 4.73 -6.93
N HIS A 29 -9.35 5.15 -8.18
CA HIS A 29 -8.54 6.22 -8.74
C HIS A 29 -8.71 7.55 -7.97
N ASN A 30 -9.94 7.97 -7.65
CA ASN A 30 -10.21 9.18 -6.89
C ASN A 30 -9.63 9.12 -5.48
N TYR A 31 -9.79 8.01 -4.77
CA TYR A 31 -9.14 7.80 -3.47
C TYR A 31 -7.62 7.89 -3.57
N HIS A 32 -7.02 7.25 -4.58
CA HIS A 32 -5.58 7.32 -4.81
C HIS A 32 -5.10 8.76 -4.98
N PHE A 33 -5.82 9.59 -5.73
CA PHE A 33 -5.46 11.00 -5.91
C PHE A 33 -5.60 11.81 -4.63
N VAL A 34 -6.58 11.52 -3.77
CA VAL A 34 -6.70 12.15 -2.45
C VAL A 34 -5.51 11.74 -1.58
N ILE A 35 -5.16 10.46 -1.53
CA ILE A 35 -4.00 9.96 -0.77
C ILE A 35 -2.72 10.67 -1.25
N TYR A 36 -2.51 10.69 -2.55
CA TYR A 36 -1.30 11.26 -3.16
C TYR A 36 -1.21 12.77 -2.89
N GLY A 37 -2.28 13.50 -3.15
CA GLY A 37 -2.35 14.94 -2.88
C GLY A 37 -2.12 15.27 -1.40
N ALA A 38 -2.73 14.51 -0.49
CA ALA A 38 -2.56 14.69 0.94
C ALA A 38 -1.11 14.41 1.41
N MET A 39 -0.46 13.38 0.84
CA MET A 39 0.97 13.12 1.12
C MET A 39 1.88 14.27 0.68
N PHE A 40 1.62 14.90 -0.47
CA PHE A 40 2.38 16.07 -0.93
C PHE A 40 2.11 17.31 -0.08
N LEU A 41 0.90 17.49 0.39
CA LEU A 41 0.50 18.61 1.25
C LEU A 41 0.88 18.41 2.73
N GLY A 42 1.47 17.26 3.09
CA GLY A 42 1.81 16.96 4.49
C GLY A 42 0.59 16.72 5.39
N GLN A 43 -0.50 16.24 4.84
CA GLN A 43 -1.79 16.04 5.52
C GLN A 43 -2.02 14.55 5.82
N PHE A 44 -1.57 14.09 6.99
CA PHE A 44 -1.66 12.68 7.38
C PHE A 44 -3.10 12.17 7.48
N GLU A 45 -3.95 12.87 8.25
CA GLU A 45 -5.33 12.44 8.51
C GLU A 45 -6.19 12.32 7.24
N PRO A 46 -6.17 13.27 6.28
CA PRO A 46 -6.83 13.10 5.00
C PRO A 46 -6.30 11.91 4.20
N ALA A 47 -4.97 11.67 4.18
CA ALA A 47 -4.40 10.52 3.50
C ALA A 47 -4.91 9.20 4.10
N MET A 48 -4.89 9.04 5.42
CA MET A 48 -5.35 7.82 6.08
C MET A 48 -6.86 7.60 5.96
N ARG A 49 -7.69 8.66 6.04
CA ARG A 49 -9.13 8.52 5.76
C ARG A 49 -9.38 7.99 4.35
N ALA A 50 -8.65 8.48 3.37
CA ALA A 50 -8.79 8.00 2.00
C ALA A 50 -8.30 6.55 1.83
N VAL A 51 -7.22 6.14 2.53
CA VAL A 51 -6.76 4.74 2.59
C VAL A 51 -7.87 3.83 3.14
N HIS A 52 -8.50 4.20 4.24
CA HIS A 52 -9.58 3.42 4.85
C HIS A 52 -10.81 3.34 3.94
N GLY A 53 -11.26 4.47 3.40
CA GLY A 53 -12.41 4.51 2.49
C GLY A 53 -12.18 3.69 1.21
N MET A 54 -10.94 3.70 0.68
CA MET A 54 -10.56 2.83 -0.43
C MET A 54 -10.70 1.34 -0.06
N ALA A 55 -10.20 0.94 1.10
CA ALA A 55 -10.27 -0.45 1.56
C ALA A 55 -11.71 -0.89 1.81
N GLU A 56 -12.50 -0.08 2.51
CA GLU A 56 -13.91 -0.35 2.83
C GLU A 56 -14.79 -0.50 1.58
N THR A 57 -14.43 0.18 0.49
CA THR A 57 -15.20 0.18 -0.76
C THR A 57 -14.63 -0.73 -1.85
N THR A 58 -13.62 -1.55 -1.52
CA THR A 58 -13.06 -2.58 -2.41
C THR A 58 -13.47 -3.97 -1.90
N PRO A 59 -14.55 -4.57 -2.41
CA PRO A 59 -15.03 -5.85 -1.89
C PRO A 59 -14.08 -6.98 -2.28
N GLU A 60 -13.83 -7.87 -1.33
CA GLU A 60 -12.95 -9.03 -1.54
C GLU A 60 -13.47 -9.97 -2.64
N GLU A 61 -14.80 -10.14 -2.74
CA GLU A 61 -15.41 -10.95 -3.79
C GLU A 61 -15.02 -10.46 -5.19
N MET A 62 -14.86 -9.14 -5.36
CA MET A 62 -14.37 -8.59 -6.62
C MET A 62 -12.93 -9.01 -6.87
N LEU A 63 -12.04 -8.92 -5.88
CA LEU A 63 -10.64 -9.30 -6.04
C LEU A 63 -10.49 -10.80 -6.35
N ARG A 64 -11.40 -11.65 -5.86
CA ARG A 64 -11.41 -13.09 -6.13
C ARG A 64 -11.90 -13.48 -7.52
N MET A 65 -12.42 -12.53 -8.30
CA MET A 65 -12.81 -12.80 -9.69
C MET A 65 -11.58 -13.09 -10.55
N LYS A 66 -11.62 -14.19 -11.30
CA LYS A 66 -10.52 -14.65 -12.17
C LYS A 66 -10.71 -14.30 -13.64
N SER A 67 -11.92 -13.90 -14.03
CA SER A 67 -12.24 -13.53 -15.41
C SER A 67 -13.24 -12.35 -15.41
N PRO A 68 -12.78 -11.13 -15.61
CA PRO A 68 -11.36 -10.71 -15.70
C PRO A 68 -10.62 -10.91 -14.35
N PRO A 69 -9.27 -10.96 -14.37
CA PRO A 69 -8.47 -11.17 -13.14
C PRO A 69 -8.40 -9.88 -12.32
N MET A 70 -9.45 -9.62 -11.54
CA MET A 70 -9.66 -8.32 -10.88
C MET A 70 -8.58 -7.98 -9.84
N ALA A 71 -8.01 -8.98 -9.16
CA ALA A 71 -6.91 -8.75 -8.25
C ALA A 71 -5.68 -8.16 -8.95
N ASP A 72 -5.42 -8.53 -10.20
CA ASP A 72 -4.26 -8.04 -10.96
C ASP A 72 -4.35 -6.53 -11.22
N TYR A 73 -5.54 -5.96 -11.19
CA TYR A 73 -5.77 -4.54 -11.43
C TYR A 73 -6.05 -3.73 -10.16
N PHE A 74 -6.54 -4.35 -9.08
CA PHE A 74 -7.09 -3.61 -7.94
C PHE A 74 -6.44 -3.90 -6.59
N GLU A 75 -5.79 -5.06 -6.39
CA GLU A 75 -5.24 -5.42 -5.09
C GLU A 75 -4.12 -4.44 -4.66
N SER A 76 -3.29 -4.00 -5.59
CA SER A 76 -2.19 -3.09 -5.33
C SER A 76 -2.63 -1.73 -4.75
N TYR A 77 -3.85 -1.27 -5.04
CA TYR A 77 -4.40 -0.06 -4.41
C TYR A 77 -4.54 -0.20 -2.88
N LEU A 78 -4.73 -1.41 -2.37
CA LEU A 78 -4.88 -1.66 -0.93
C LEU A 78 -3.56 -1.64 -0.15
N SER A 79 -2.45 -1.39 -0.83
CA SER A 79 -1.11 -1.30 -0.24
C SER A 79 -0.67 0.13 0.12
N PHE A 80 -1.49 1.15 -0.09
CA PHE A 80 -1.11 2.54 0.19
C PHE A 80 -0.95 2.87 1.68
N GLY A 81 -1.66 2.20 2.60
CA GLY A 81 -1.56 2.46 4.03
C GLY A 81 -0.14 2.40 4.57
N PRO A 82 0.61 1.29 4.37
CA PRO A 82 2.02 1.19 4.72
C PRO A 82 2.87 2.32 4.15
N HIS A 83 2.64 2.69 2.90
CA HIS A 83 3.37 3.77 2.23
C HIS A 83 3.10 5.14 2.87
N VAL A 84 1.86 5.43 3.25
CA VAL A 84 1.50 6.66 3.97
C VAL A 84 2.22 6.74 5.33
N LEU A 85 2.26 5.65 6.10
CA LEU A 85 2.96 5.63 7.39
C LEU A 85 4.45 5.94 7.23
N VAL A 86 5.11 5.35 6.24
CA VAL A 86 6.51 5.64 5.92
C VAL A 86 6.69 7.11 5.53
N ARG A 87 5.85 7.63 4.64
CA ARG A 87 5.90 9.03 4.18
C ARG A 87 5.81 10.05 5.32
N PHE A 88 5.04 9.75 6.35
CA PHE A 88 4.83 10.63 7.51
C PHE A 88 5.70 10.30 8.72
N GLY A 89 6.65 9.39 8.61
CA GLY A 89 7.56 9.03 9.71
C GLY A 89 6.86 8.37 10.90
N ARG A 90 5.73 7.67 10.65
CA ARG A 90 4.96 6.97 11.69
C ARG A 90 5.59 5.61 11.99
N TRP A 91 6.86 5.63 12.39
CA TRP A 91 7.71 4.44 12.50
C TRP A 91 7.15 3.36 13.42
N ARG A 92 6.69 3.74 14.62
CA ARG A 92 6.11 2.77 15.56
C ARG A 92 4.84 2.12 15.00
N GLU A 93 3.99 2.87 14.32
CA GLU A 93 2.78 2.34 13.68
C GLU A 93 3.15 1.45 12.49
N ALA A 94 4.17 1.83 11.73
CA ALA A 94 4.67 1.03 10.62
C ALA A 94 5.18 -0.35 11.09
N THR A 95 5.93 -0.43 12.21
CA THR A 95 6.42 -1.70 12.75
C THR A 95 5.30 -2.61 13.31
N GLN A 96 4.13 -2.08 13.59
CA GLN A 96 2.98 -2.79 14.15
C GLN A 96 1.92 -3.15 13.09
N LEU A 97 2.14 -2.85 11.82
CA LEU A 97 1.22 -3.24 10.76
C LEU A 97 0.95 -4.74 10.78
N GLU A 98 -0.29 -5.13 10.63
CA GLU A 98 -0.68 -6.55 10.55
C GLU A 98 -0.65 -7.04 9.11
N LEU A 99 -0.29 -8.30 8.91
CA LEU A 99 -0.39 -8.97 7.61
C LEU A 99 -1.85 -9.30 7.31
N PRO A 100 -2.25 -9.32 6.03
CA PRO A 100 -3.59 -9.76 5.66
C PRO A 100 -3.77 -11.27 5.91
N ASP A 101 -5.01 -11.70 6.18
CA ASP A 101 -5.36 -13.10 6.44
C ASP A 101 -5.12 -14.01 5.21
N ASP A 102 -5.27 -13.48 4.00
CA ASP A 102 -5.02 -14.19 2.74
C ASP A 102 -3.81 -13.58 2.00
N PRO A 103 -2.58 -14.05 2.32
CA PRO A 103 -1.36 -13.48 1.75
C PRO A 103 -1.18 -13.75 0.24
N ASP A 104 -1.89 -14.72 -0.31
CA ASP A 104 -1.84 -15.01 -1.75
C ASP A 104 -2.73 -14.04 -2.55
N LEU A 105 -3.88 -13.70 -2.01
CA LEU A 105 -4.75 -12.69 -2.60
C LEU A 105 -4.14 -11.29 -2.49
N TYR A 106 -3.63 -10.94 -1.31
CA TYR A 106 -3.10 -9.62 -0.98
C TYR A 106 -1.56 -9.57 -1.04
N CYS A 107 -0.97 -10.20 -2.05
CA CYS A 107 0.49 -10.37 -2.14
C CYS A 107 1.24 -9.03 -2.23
N THR A 108 0.71 -8.02 -2.90
CA THR A 108 1.30 -6.67 -2.95
C THR A 108 1.25 -5.99 -1.58
N LYS A 109 0.13 -6.11 -0.87
CA LYS A 109 -0.02 -5.57 0.47
C LYS A 109 0.94 -6.24 1.45
N VAL A 110 1.14 -7.56 1.36
CA VAL A 110 2.14 -8.30 2.17
C VAL A 110 3.53 -7.70 1.98
N ALA A 111 3.96 -7.51 0.73
CA ALA A 111 5.27 -6.91 0.44
C ALA A 111 5.36 -5.49 1.04
N HIS A 112 4.35 -4.64 0.86
CA HIS A 112 4.39 -3.28 1.42
C HIS A 112 4.34 -3.24 2.95
N VAL A 113 3.73 -4.21 3.62
CA VAL A 113 3.79 -4.32 5.09
C VAL A 113 5.22 -4.59 5.54
N HIS A 114 5.91 -5.57 4.93
CA HIS A 114 7.31 -5.88 5.25
C HIS A 114 8.23 -4.70 4.91
N TYR A 115 8.03 -4.02 3.77
CA TYR A 115 8.71 -2.79 3.41
C TYR A 115 8.59 -1.72 4.51
N ALA A 116 7.36 -1.41 4.95
CA ALA A 116 7.13 -0.37 5.95
C ALA A 116 7.68 -0.75 7.32
N ARG A 117 7.58 -2.03 7.72
CA ARG A 117 8.17 -2.53 8.96
C ARG A 117 9.70 -2.43 8.92
N ALA A 118 10.35 -2.83 7.82
CA ALA A 118 11.79 -2.76 7.66
C ALA A 118 12.30 -1.33 7.82
N ILE A 119 11.69 -0.36 7.13
CA ILE A 119 12.04 1.05 7.25
C ILE A 119 11.74 1.58 8.66
N GLY A 120 10.60 1.20 9.24
CA GLY A 120 10.22 1.61 10.60
C GLY A 120 11.23 1.14 11.65
N HIS A 121 11.63 -0.13 11.64
CA HIS A 121 12.65 -0.68 12.53
C HIS A 121 14.02 -0.01 12.31
N ALA A 122 14.44 0.19 11.06
CA ALA A 122 15.68 0.89 10.76
C ALA A 122 15.68 2.33 11.31
N ALA A 123 14.59 3.06 11.11
CA ALA A 123 14.45 4.43 11.63
C ALA A 123 14.42 4.51 13.16
N LEU A 124 14.05 3.43 13.84
CA LEU A 124 14.08 3.29 15.30
C LEU A 124 15.42 2.77 15.83
N GLY A 125 16.39 2.46 14.96
CA GLY A 125 17.67 1.87 15.33
C GLY A 125 17.62 0.38 15.67
N GLU A 126 16.55 -0.31 15.34
CA GLU A 126 16.30 -1.74 15.60
C GLU A 126 16.82 -2.58 14.42
N VAL A 127 18.14 -2.57 14.19
CA VAL A 127 18.78 -3.06 12.97
C VAL A 127 18.49 -4.52 12.68
N ASP A 128 18.57 -5.42 13.69
CA ASP A 128 18.33 -6.85 13.47
C ASP A 128 16.89 -7.13 13.02
N ALA A 129 15.92 -6.41 13.60
CA ALA A 129 14.52 -6.51 13.19
C ALA A 129 14.31 -5.95 11.77
N ALA A 130 14.98 -4.87 11.43
CA ALA A 130 14.93 -4.28 10.10
C ALA A 130 15.46 -5.25 9.02
N LEU A 131 16.60 -5.90 9.27
CA LEU A 131 17.18 -6.92 8.37
C LEU A 131 16.29 -8.15 8.23
N ALA A 132 15.62 -8.58 9.31
CA ALA A 132 14.66 -9.66 9.26
C ALA A 132 13.45 -9.31 8.39
N GLU A 133 12.90 -8.12 8.52
CA GLU A 133 11.79 -7.65 7.69
C GLU A 133 12.21 -7.41 6.23
N GLU A 134 13.45 -6.99 5.94
CA GLU A 134 14.00 -6.91 4.58
C GLU A 134 14.03 -8.28 3.91
N ALA A 135 14.48 -9.31 4.61
CA ALA A 135 14.49 -10.67 4.08
C ALA A 135 13.06 -11.17 3.76
N LEU A 136 12.09 -10.85 4.62
CA LEU A 136 10.68 -11.17 4.38
C LEU A 136 10.08 -10.38 3.22
N TYR A 137 10.48 -9.10 3.07
CA TYR A 137 10.11 -8.28 1.93
C TYR A 137 10.57 -8.88 0.61
N ASN A 138 11.85 -9.27 0.52
CA ASN A 138 12.42 -9.89 -0.68
C ASN A 138 11.71 -11.21 -1.01
N ALA A 139 11.43 -12.04 -0.01
CA ALA A 139 10.66 -13.27 -0.20
C ALA A 139 9.21 -13.01 -0.63
N ALA A 140 8.60 -11.90 -0.17
CA ALA A 140 7.26 -11.52 -0.57
C ALA A 140 7.21 -11.06 -2.05
N ILE A 141 8.23 -10.35 -2.54
CA ILE A 141 8.32 -9.94 -3.95
C ILE A 141 8.29 -11.15 -4.89
N GLU A 142 9.00 -12.22 -4.55
CA GLU A 142 9.03 -13.45 -5.35
C GLU A 142 7.66 -14.12 -5.52
N ARG A 143 6.70 -13.80 -4.64
CA ARG A 143 5.33 -14.34 -4.68
C ARG A 143 4.36 -13.45 -5.47
N VAL A 144 4.75 -12.25 -5.85
CA VAL A 144 3.89 -11.33 -6.61
C VAL A 144 3.86 -11.77 -8.06
N PRO A 145 2.68 -12.08 -8.64
CA PRO A 145 2.55 -12.43 -10.05
C PRO A 145 2.98 -11.26 -10.96
N GLU A 146 3.67 -11.56 -12.04
CA GLU A 146 4.05 -10.57 -13.07
C GLU A 146 2.85 -9.82 -13.67
N SER A 147 1.67 -10.44 -13.62
CA SER A 147 0.40 -9.83 -14.07
C SER A 147 -0.13 -8.73 -13.16
N ARG A 148 0.35 -8.65 -11.91
CA ARG A 148 -0.05 -7.58 -10.99
C ARG A 148 0.42 -6.22 -11.47
N THR A 149 -0.51 -5.29 -11.54
CA THR A 149 -0.21 -3.93 -12.01
C THR A 149 -0.70 -2.88 -11.01
N LEU A 150 -0.04 -1.75 -11.04
CA LEU A 150 -0.53 -0.50 -10.46
C LEU A 150 -0.43 0.56 -11.55
N HIS A 151 -1.58 0.98 -12.08
CA HIS A 151 -1.68 1.78 -13.29
C HIS A 151 -0.96 1.13 -14.48
N ASN A 152 0.08 1.77 -15.01
CA ASN A 152 0.83 1.34 -16.20
C ASN A 152 2.12 0.56 -15.85
N ASN A 153 2.38 0.30 -14.57
CA ASN A 153 3.60 -0.37 -14.14
C ASN A 153 3.27 -1.76 -13.59
N THR A 154 4.18 -2.69 -13.76
CA THR A 154 4.12 -3.94 -13.01
C THR A 154 4.42 -3.69 -11.54
N VAL A 155 3.76 -4.40 -10.65
CA VAL A 155 4.01 -4.26 -9.20
C VAL A 155 5.43 -4.70 -8.86
N VAL A 156 5.96 -5.73 -9.53
CA VAL A 156 7.32 -6.23 -9.32
C VAL A 156 8.36 -5.13 -9.58
N ASP A 157 8.22 -4.34 -10.65
CA ASP A 157 9.13 -3.23 -10.94
C ASP A 157 9.07 -2.13 -9.86
N LEU A 158 7.87 -1.84 -9.35
CA LEU A 158 7.72 -0.87 -8.27
C LEU A 158 8.33 -1.35 -6.95
N LEU A 159 8.16 -2.63 -6.62
CA LEU A 159 8.75 -3.23 -5.42
C LEU A 159 10.28 -3.31 -5.52
N ALA A 160 10.85 -3.48 -6.71
CA ALA A 160 12.30 -3.44 -6.90
C ALA A 160 12.90 -2.08 -6.48
N ILE A 161 12.20 -0.96 -6.77
CA ILE A 161 12.60 0.37 -6.28
C ILE A 161 12.55 0.43 -4.75
N GLY A 162 11.55 -0.22 -4.16
CA GLY A 162 11.41 -0.34 -2.70
C GLY A 162 12.60 -1.06 -2.06
N SER A 163 13.14 -2.10 -2.70
CA SER A 163 14.32 -2.84 -2.20
C SER A 163 15.54 -1.94 -2.03
N GLU A 164 15.81 -1.08 -3.00
CA GLU A 164 16.92 -0.11 -2.91
C GLU A 164 16.70 0.88 -1.75
N THR A 165 15.46 1.30 -1.54
CA THR A 165 15.10 2.21 -0.43
C THR A 165 15.32 1.56 0.93
N VAL A 166 14.92 0.31 1.10
CA VAL A 166 15.09 -0.46 2.35
C VAL A 166 16.58 -0.63 2.63
N SER A 167 17.35 -1.13 1.67
CA SER A 167 18.79 -1.35 1.82
C SER A 167 19.54 -0.05 2.16
N TYR A 168 19.23 1.07 1.51
CA TYR A 168 19.82 2.37 1.82
C TYR A 168 19.49 2.82 3.27
N THR A 169 18.27 2.61 3.72
CA THR A 169 17.85 3.01 5.08
C THR A 169 18.61 2.22 6.14
N HIS A 170 18.87 0.93 5.92
CA HIS A 170 19.69 0.11 6.82
C HIS A 170 21.14 0.61 6.91
N LEU A 171 21.77 0.94 5.78
CA LEU A 171 23.11 1.48 5.76
C LEU A 171 23.23 2.76 6.62
N ARG A 172 22.26 3.68 6.48
CA ARG A 172 22.21 4.91 7.28
C ARG A 172 21.97 4.64 8.76
N ALA A 173 21.14 3.65 9.11
CA ALA A 173 20.95 3.27 10.52
C ALA A 173 22.25 2.73 11.17
N HIS A 174 23.04 1.97 10.43
CA HIS A 174 24.34 1.49 10.89
C HIS A 174 25.35 2.62 11.11
N GLU A 175 25.40 3.62 10.22
CA GLU A 175 26.33 4.76 10.35
C GLU A 175 26.05 5.59 11.59
N THR A 176 24.77 5.79 11.95
CA THR A 176 24.38 6.61 13.12
C THR A 176 24.57 5.93 14.48
N ILE A 177 24.81 4.63 14.52
CA ILE A 177 25.08 3.88 15.76
C ILE A 177 26.58 3.89 16.10
N LEU A 178 27.44 4.22 15.14
CA LEU A 178 28.91 4.23 15.29
C LEU A 178 29.48 5.61 15.70
N ASP A 179 28.66 6.65 15.72
CA ASP A 179 29.00 7.99 16.21
C ASP A 179 28.45 8.23 17.63
#